data_800f24bcdd19d06580e54e29f5a144d0
#
_entry.id   800f24bcdd19d06580e54e29f5a144d0
#
_cell.length_a   1.000
_cell.length_b   1.000
_cell.length_c   1.000
_cell.angle_alpha   90.00
_cell.angle_beta   90.00
_cell.angle_gamma   90.00
#
_symmetry.space_group_name_H-M   'P 1'
#
loop_
_entity.id
_entity.type
_entity.pdbx_description
1 polymer ?
#
loop_
_entity_poly.entity_id
_entity_poly.type
_entity_poly.pdbx_seq_one_letter_code
_entity_poly.pdbx_strand_id
1 'polypeptide(L)'
;MKKNIFIICIICTMAVNAQYCAFFDFKATEPEMVVSTLKGMMDTGWGKNIQGTKSLFSYQFNGPNQATHSIQFCFPDEVAFANFFTSWNLSTEAQLLGEKLGKFTEGINQALNTPLWYKNDWSNDQAFMIYQLDISDTKAYLNIFKEFTQTMAKKLGFENNSYGIGYPIIGKVKDFTHFVWMGANDVESSLRQTKQMLSDDLFASFSKDVAGIRKVVTTTMMVREMDF
;
A
#
# COMPACT_ATOMS: atom_id res chain seq x y z
N MET A 1 -13.04 39.45 -40.49
CA MET A 1 -12.11 38.40 -40.02
C MET A 1 -12.44 38.07 -38.56
N LYS A 2 -13.12 36.92 -38.34
CA LYS A 2 -13.47 36.46 -36.98
C LYS A 2 -12.30 35.60 -36.47
N LYS A 3 -11.59 36.05 -35.42
CA LYS A 3 -10.54 35.27 -34.73
C LYS A 3 -11.23 34.26 -33.83
N ASN A 4 -11.15 32.99 -34.19
CA ASN A 4 -11.51 31.88 -33.32
C ASN A 4 -10.39 31.69 -32.28
N ILE A 5 -10.67 32.02 -31.01
CA ILE A 5 -9.79 31.71 -29.89
C ILE A 5 -10.10 30.26 -29.49
N PHE A 6 -9.17 29.35 -29.80
CA PHE A 6 -9.20 27.97 -29.32
C PHE A 6 -8.69 27.98 -27.86
N ILE A 7 -9.60 27.85 -26.90
CA ILE A 7 -9.24 27.61 -25.50
C ILE A 7 -8.88 26.14 -25.38
N ILE A 8 -7.59 25.82 -25.33
CA ILE A 8 -7.10 24.50 -24.96
C ILE A 8 -7.24 24.39 -23.44
N CYS A 9 -8.31 23.72 -22.97
CA CYS A 9 -8.37 23.24 -21.59
C CYS A 9 -7.30 22.15 -21.40
N ILE A 10 -6.16 22.52 -20.83
CA ILE A 10 -5.21 21.56 -20.30
C ILE A 10 -5.86 20.98 -19.06
N ILE A 11 -6.47 19.80 -19.19
CA ILE A 11 -6.88 18.98 -18.05
C ILE A 11 -5.57 18.47 -17.45
N CYS A 12 -5.02 19.22 -16.47
CA CYS A 12 -4.04 18.66 -15.55
C CYS A 12 -4.74 17.55 -14.78
N THR A 13 -4.55 16.31 -15.20
CA THR A 13 -4.79 15.15 -14.34
C THR A 13 -3.77 15.26 -13.21
N MET A 14 -4.16 15.89 -12.11
CA MET A 14 -3.41 15.77 -10.89
C MET A 14 -3.48 14.29 -10.49
N ALA A 15 -2.38 13.57 -10.62
CA ALA A 15 -2.24 12.29 -9.96
C ALA A 15 -2.45 12.56 -8.47
N VAL A 16 -3.58 12.10 -7.93
CA VAL A 16 -3.88 12.22 -6.50
C VAL A 16 -2.94 11.26 -5.80
N ASN A 17 -1.80 11.78 -5.36
CA ASN A 17 -0.84 11.04 -4.57
C ASN A 17 -1.47 10.83 -3.19
N ALA A 18 -1.82 9.60 -2.84
CA ALA A 18 -2.33 9.29 -1.51
C ALA A 18 -1.27 9.67 -0.46
N GLN A 19 -1.68 10.48 0.52
CA GLN A 19 -0.79 10.93 1.60
C GLN A 19 -0.96 10.07 2.86
N TYR A 20 -2.13 9.47 3.04
CA TYR A 20 -2.47 8.66 4.22
C TYR A 20 -3.13 7.36 3.79
N CYS A 21 -2.61 6.24 4.27
CA CYS A 21 -3.18 4.92 4.01
C CYS A 21 -3.48 4.22 5.34
N ALA A 22 -4.75 4.00 5.65
CA ALA A 22 -5.18 3.21 6.79
C ALA A 22 -5.22 1.73 6.40
N PHE A 23 -4.43 0.91 7.09
CA PHE A 23 -4.36 -0.53 6.92
C PHE A 23 -5.06 -1.20 8.09
N PHE A 24 -5.97 -2.10 7.79
CA PHE A 24 -6.68 -2.92 8.77
C PHE A 24 -6.37 -4.39 8.45
N ASP A 25 -5.44 -4.96 9.20
CA ASP A 25 -5.00 -6.33 9.02
C ASP A 25 -5.83 -7.26 9.91
N PHE A 26 -6.33 -8.34 9.33
CA PHE A 26 -7.19 -9.29 10.02
C PHE A 26 -6.97 -10.71 9.52
N LYS A 27 -7.37 -11.67 10.35
CA LYS A 27 -7.52 -13.06 9.96
C LYS A 27 -8.98 -13.27 9.53
N ALA A 28 -9.19 -13.65 8.28
CA ALA A 28 -10.51 -14.04 7.79
C ALA A 28 -10.82 -15.46 8.25
N THR A 29 -11.93 -15.65 8.96
CA THR A 29 -12.44 -16.97 9.33
C THR A 29 -13.33 -17.56 8.23
N GLU A 30 -14.01 -16.68 7.49
CA GLU A 30 -14.87 -17.00 6.34
C GLU A 30 -14.60 -16.03 5.19
N PRO A 31 -13.58 -16.26 4.34
CA PRO A 31 -13.14 -15.28 3.33
C PRO A 31 -14.24 -14.84 2.36
N GLU A 32 -15.10 -15.75 1.89
CA GLU A 32 -16.20 -15.42 0.98
C GLU A 32 -17.21 -14.45 1.63
N MET A 33 -17.48 -14.63 2.93
CA MET A 33 -18.37 -13.74 3.67
C MET A 33 -17.74 -12.37 3.91
N VAL A 34 -16.42 -12.30 4.10
CA VAL A 34 -15.66 -11.05 4.17
C VAL A 34 -15.81 -10.28 2.86
N VAL A 35 -15.52 -10.91 1.72
CA VAL A 35 -15.65 -10.29 0.39
C VAL A 35 -17.07 -9.79 0.13
N SER A 36 -18.08 -10.64 0.39
CA SER A 36 -19.50 -10.27 0.22
C SER A 36 -19.91 -9.11 1.11
N THR A 37 -19.45 -9.09 2.37
CA THR A 37 -19.75 -8.01 3.32
C THR A 37 -19.09 -6.70 2.91
N LEU A 38 -17.81 -6.73 2.49
CA LEU A 38 -17.10 -5.54 2.01
C LEU A 38 -17.73 -4.97 0.75
N LYS A 39 -18.12 -5.80 -0.23
CA LYS A 39 -18.86 -5.35 -1.41
C LYS A 39 -20.14 -4.63 -1.02
N GLY A 40 -20.97 -5.27 -0.19
CA GLY A 40 -22.20 -4.65 0.28
C GLY A 40 -21.98 -3.33 1.02
N MET A 41 -20.90 -3.23 1.80
CA MET A 41 -20.48 -2.02 2.50
C MET A 41 -20.13 -0.88 1.52
N MET A 42 -19.32 -1.17 0.51
CA MET A 42 -18.87 -0.17 -0.46
C MET A 42 -19.98 0.27 -1.41
N ASP A 43 -21.02 -0.56 -1.60
CA ASP A 43 -22.21 -0.23 -2.38
C ASP A 43 -23.20 0.69 -1.65
N THR A 44 -23.09 0.87 -0.34
CA THR A 44 -23.92 1.80 0.44
C THR A 44 -23.63 3.26 0.08
N GLY A 45 -24.54 4.18 0.49
CA GLY A 45 -24.30 5.60 0.37
C GLY A 45 -23.04 6.05 1.12
N TRP A 46 -22.78 5.47 2.29
CA TRP A 46 -21.57 5.73 3.06
C TRP A 46 -20.31 5.26 2.31
N GLY A 47 -20.28 4.01 1.82
CA GLY A 47 -19.12 3.45 1.13
C GLY A 47 -18.75 4.21 -0.14
N LYS A 48 -19.76 4.64 -0.93
CA LYS A 48 -19.57 5.43 -2.15
C LYS A 48 -19.02 6.83 -1.90
N ASN A 49 -19.26 7.39 -0.72
CA ASN A 49 -18.78 8.72 -0.34
C ASN A 49 -17.36 8.72 0.26
N ILE A 50 -16.75 7.54 0.51
CA ILE A 50 -15.35 7.46 0.94
C ILE A 50 -14.45 7.91 -0.20
N GLN A 51 -13.71 8.99 0.03
CA GLN A 51 -12.72 9.49 -0.93
C GLN A 51 -11.46 8.62 -0.91
N GLY A 52 -10.79 8.54 -2.08
CA GLY A 52 -9.56 7.76 -2.21
C GLY A 52 -9.77 6.33 -2.69
N THR A 53 -8.71 5.53 -2.63
CA THR A 53 -8.74 4.12 -3.06
C THR A 53 -9.11 3.20 -1.91
N LYS A 54 -9.80 2.12 -2.22
CA LYS A 54 -10.24 1.10 -1.26
C LYS A 54 -9.93 -0.27 -1.87
N SER A 55 -9.05 -1.02 -1.24
CA SER A 55 -8.58 -2.28 -1.80
C SER A 55 -8.50 -3.36 -0.72
N LEU A 56 -8.87 -4.57 -1.08
CA LEU A 56 -8.68 -5.78 -0.28
C LEU A 56 -7.48 -6.55 -0.82
N PHE A 57 -6.58 -6.93 0.09
CA PHE A 57 -5.41 -7.75 -0.21
C PHE A 57 -5.42 -9.03 0.60
N SER A 58 -4.87 -10.11 0.03
CA SER A 58 -4.48 -11.31 0.77
C SER A 58 -2.98 -11.27 1.07
N TYR A 59 -2.59 -11.80 2.23
CA TYR A 59 -1.21 -12.04 2.60
C TYR A 59 -0.79 -13.45 2.19
N GLN A 60 0.36 -13.53 1.48
CA GLN A 60 0.97 -14.78 1.08
C GLN A 60 2.37 -14.88 1.69
N PHE A 61 2.74 -16.07 2.22
CA PHE A 61 4.05 -16.29 2.84
C PHE A 61 4.41 -15.26 3.94
N ASN A 62 3.49 -15.05 4.85
CA ASN A 62 3.42 -13.94 5.79
C ASN A 62 4.31 -14.13 7.04
N GLY A 63 5.13 -15.16 7.10
CA GLY A 63 5.99 -15.46 8.24
C GLY A 63 5.21 -15.64 9.55
N PRO A 64 5.61 -15.00 10.64
CA PRO A 64 4.94 -15.12 11.94
C PRO A 64 3.65 -14.28 12.06
N ASN A 65 3.35 -13.41 11.12
CA ASN A 65 2.13 -12.59 11.14
C ASN A 65 0.90 -13.47 10.88
N GLN A 66 -0.10 -13.38 11.75
CA GLN A 66 -1.32 -14.20 11.67
C GLN A 66 -2.40 -13.60 10.77
N ALA A 67 -2.24 -12.37 10.29
CA ALA A 67 -3.17 -11.77 9.36
C ALA A 67 -3.19 -12.55 8.04
N THR A 68 -4.38 -12.82 7.53
CA THR A 68 -4.57 -13.44 6.21
C THR A 68 -4.92 -12.40 5.15
N HIS A 69 -5.49 -11.29 5.56
CA HIS A 69 -5.96 -10.22 4.67
C HIS A 69 -5.68 -8.83 5.28
N SER A 70 -5.68 -7.83 4.40
CA SER A 70 -5.65 -6.41 4.77
C SER A 70 -6.65 -5.66 3.91
N ILE A 71 -7.53 -4.87 4.53
CA ILE A 71 -8.27 -3.84 3.81
C ILE A 71 -7.55 -2.51 3.97
N GLN A 72 -7.32 -1.84 2.85
CA GLN A 72 -6.55 -0.59 2.80
C GLN A 72 -7.40 0.53 2.22
N PHE A 73 -7.43 1.65 2.93
CA PHE A 73 -8.04 2.90 2.49
C PHE A 73 -6.93 3.94 2.36
N CYS A 74 -6.69 4.40 1.13
CA CYS A 74 -5.67 5.42 0.88
C CYS A 74 -6.32 6.73 0.47
N PHE A 75 -6.04 7.80 1.21
CA PHE A 75 -6.67 9.11 1.12
C PHE A 75 -5.72 10.14 0.51
N PRO A 76 -6.23 11.10 -0.28
CA PRO A 76 -5.41 12.14 -0.90
C PRO A 76 -4.79 13.11 0.13
N ASP A 77 -5.47 13.32 1.25
CA ASP A 77 -5.06 14.29 2.28
C ASP A 77 -5.63 13.93 3.66
N GLU A 78 -5.24 14.71 4.68
CA GLU A 78 -5.70 14.57 6.06
C GLU A 78 -7.19 14.88 6.22
N VAL A 79 -7.77 15.72 5.38
CA VAL A 79 -9.21 16.07 5.45
C VAL A 79 -10.05 14.88 5.01
N ALA A 80 -9.68 14.22 3.92
CA ALA A 80 -10.34 13.01 3.44
C ALA A 80 -10.26 11.88 4.47
N PHE A 81 -9.08 11.68 5.08
CA PHE A 81 -8.91 10.73 6.19
C PHE A 81 -9.77 11.08 7.41
N ALA A 82 -9.77 12.34 7.86
CA ALA A 82 -10.56 12.78 9.01
C ALA A 82 -12.07 12.60 8.77
N ASN A 83 -12.55 12.91 7.57
CA ASN A 83 -13.94 12.69 7.17
C ASN A 83 -14.31 11.20 7.20
N PHE A 84 -13.45 10.32 6.66
CA PHE A 84 -13.63 8.88 6.75
C PHE A 84 -13.71 8.42 8.22
N PHE A 85 -12.72 8.80 9.04
CA PHE A 85 -12.64 8.37 10.43
C PHE A 85 -13.85 8.84 11.25
N THR A 86 -14.28 10.08 11.05
CA THR A 86 -15.48 10.65 11.69
C THR A 86 -16.73 9.90 11.25
N SER A 87 -16.90 9.70 9.93
CA SER A 87 -18.07 9.03 9.39
C SER A 87 -18.13 7.54 9.77
N TRP A 88 -16.99 6.86 9.88
CA TRP A 88 -16.90 5.49 10.38
C TRP A 88 -17.51 5.36 11.79
N ASN A 89 -17.22 6.30 12.67
CA ASN A 89 -17.71 6.29 14.05
C ASN A 89 -19.15 6.77 14.23
N LEU A 90 -19.65 7.60 13.31
CA LEU A 90 -20.97 8.22 13.42
C LEU A 90 -22.04 7.62 12.51
N SER A 91 -21.65 6.93 11.42
CA SER A 91 -22.60 6.33 10.50
C SER A 91 -23.15 5.02 11.04
N THR A 92 -24.47 4.92 11.16
CA THR A 92 -25.14 3.66 11.51
C THR A 92 -24.87 2.57 10.48
N GLU A 93 -24.76 2.91 9.19
CA GLU A 93 -24.39 1.97 8.13
C GLU A 93 -22.99 1.38 8.37
N ALA A 94 -22.00 2.24 8.66
CA ALA A 94 -20.63 1.81 8.94
C ALA A 94 -20.54 0.90 10.18
N GLN A 95 -21.25 1.25 11.25
CA GLN A 95 -21.29 0.47 12.49
C GLN A 95 -21.89 -0.93 12.27
N LEU A 96 -23.05 -1.01 11.62
CA LEU A 96 -23.70 -2.30 11.34
C LEU A 96 -22.84 -3.21 10.44
N LEU A 97 -22.14 -2.61 9.48
CA LEU A 97 -21.25 -3.35 8.58
C LEU A 97 -19.96 -3.78 9.29
N GLY A 98 -19.42 -2.93 10.18
CA GLY A 98 -18.31 -3.29 11.06
C GLY A 98 -18.65 -4.46 11.97
N GLU A 99 -19.83 -4.46 12.60
CA GLU A 99 -20.33 -5.58 13.40
C GLU A 99 -20.50 -6.85 12.57
N LYS A 100 -21.02 -6.74 11.36
CA LYS A 100 -21.19 -7.88 10.45
C LYS A 100 -19.81 -8.44 10.04
N LEU A 101 -18.86 -7.57 9.67
CA LEU A 101 -17.51 -7.97 9.30
C LEU A 101 -16.79 -8.65 10.47
N GLY A 102 -16.96 -8.14 11.69
CA GLY A 102 -16.40 -8.72 12.91
C GLY A 102 -16.85 -10.14 13.22
N LYS A 103 -17.95 -10.64 12.62
CA LYS A 103 -18.36 -12.05 12.75
C LYS A 103 -17.50 -13.01 11.93
N PHE A 104 -16.82 -12.50 10.91
CA PHE A 104 -16.03 -13.27 9.95
C PHE A 104 -14.55 -12.95 9.98
N THR A 105 -14.13 -12.07 10.92
CA THR A 105 -12.74 -11.61 11.05
C THR A 105 -12.28 -11.54 12.50
N GLU A 106 -11.00 -11.81 12.69
CA GLU A 106 -10.26 -11.52 13.92
C GLU A 106 -9.28 -10.38 13.59
N GLY A 107 -9.45 -9.20 14.22
CA GLY A 107 -8.54 -8.06 14.03
C GLY A 107 -7.14 -8.40 14.54
N ILE A 108 -6.11 -8.14 13.74
CA ILE A 108 -4.71 -8.41 14.09
C ILE A 108 -3.95 -7.11 14.32
N ASN A 109 -4.03 -6.16 13.39
CA ASN A 109 -3.31 -4.89 13.45
C ASN A 109 -4.08 -3.77 12.75
N GLN A 110 -3.86 -2.54 13.19
CA GLN A 110 -4.34 -1.33 12.52
C GLN A 110 -3.21 -0.31 12.50
N ALA A 111 -2.96 0.27 11.33
CA ALA A 111 -1.94 1.29 11.18
C ALA A 111 -2.38 2.38 10.21
N LEU A 112 -2.07 3.63 10.53
CA LEU A 112 -2.13 4.74 9.58
C LEU A 112 -0.71 4.98 9.09
N ASN A 113 -0.53 4.81 7.80
CA ASN A 113 0.75 4.88 7.13
C ASN A 113 0.84 6.12 6.23
N THR A 114 2.05 6.59 5.98
CA THR A 114 2.32 7.63 4.98
C THR A 114 3.54 7.24 4.14
N PRO A 115 3.51 7.47 2.82
CA PRO A 115 4.70 7.30 1.99
C PRO A 115 5.71 8.42 2.28
N LEU A 116 6.99 8.06 2.40
CA LEU A 116 8.11 9.01 2.42
C LEU A 116 8.55 9.37 1.01
N TRP A 117 8.52 8.39 0.13
CA TRP A 117 8.85 8.54 -1.27
C TRP A 117 8.39 7.32 -2.04
N TYR A 118 7.91 7.53 -3.27
CA TYR A 118 7.55 6.45 -4.18
C TYR A 118 7.57 6.91 -5.65
N LYS A 119 7.47 5.94 -6.52
CA LYS A 119 7.26 6.08 -7.96
C LYS A 119 6.03 5.29 -8.38
N ASN A 120 5.33 5.84 -9.35
CA ASN A 120 4.16 5.29 -10.03
C ASN A 120 2.97 5.01 -9.10
N ASP A 121 1.83 4.86 -9.70
CA ASP A 121 0.58 4.55 -9.03
C ASP A 121 0.50 3.04 -8.76
N TRP A 122 0.30 2.68 -7.50
CA TRP A 122 0.16 1.28 -7.07
C TRP A 122 -1.19 0.64 -7.41
N SER A 123 -2.18 1.42 -7.89
CA SER A 123 -3.49 0.89 -8.27
C SER A 123 -3.42 -0.07 -9.47
N ASN A 124 -2.37 0.03 -10.29
CA ASN A 124 -2.15 -0.82 -11.45
C ASN A 124 -1.45 -2.16 -11.13
N ASP A 125 -0.90 -2.29 -9.93
CA ASP A 125 -0.18 -3.50 -9.54
C ASP A 125 -1.09 -4.51 -8.85
N GLN A 126 -0.88 -5.80 -9.14
CA GLN A 126 -1.65 -6.90 -8.59
C GLN A 126 -0.93 -7.66 -7.46
N ALA A 127 0.40 -7.68 -7.49
CA ALA A 127 1.22 -8.34 -6.47
C ALA A 127 2.28 -7.39 -5.93
N PHE A 128 2.56 -7.48 -4.63
CA PHE A 128 3.50 -6.60 -3.94
C PHE A 128 4.43 -7.42 -3.06
N MET A 129 5.74 -7.21 -3.20
CA MET A 129 6.71 -7.62 -2.18
C MET A 129 6.84 -6.50 -1.17
N ILE A 130 6.54 -6.80 0.09
CA ILE A 130 6.64 -5.87 1.22
C ILE A 130 7.81 -6.28 2.10
N TYR A 131 8.72 -5.36 2.34
CA TYR A 131 9.84 -5.50 3.27
C TYR A 131 9.59 -4.61 4.47
N GLN A 132 9.39 -5.18 5.64
CA GLN A 132 9.36 -4.44 6.90
C GLN A 132 10.78 -4.28 7.40
N LEU A 133 11.17 -3.05 7.68
CA LEU A 133 12.54 -2.66 7.96
C LEU A 133 12.64 -1.91 9.29
N ASP A 134 13.67 -2.21 10.06
CA ASP A 134 14.12 -1.32 11.12
C ASP A 134 15.27 -0.46 10.58
N ILE A 135 15.04 0.85 10.49
CA ILE A 135 15.96 1.83 9.92
C ILE A 135 16.35 2.83 11.00
N SER A 136 17.64 2.92 11.30
CA SER A 136 18.18 3.82 12.32
C SER A 136 18.51 5.22 11.79
N ASP A 137 18.81 5.37 10.51
CA ASP A 137 19.01 6.66 9.80
C ASP A 137 18.16 6.73 8.54
N THR A 138 16.96 7.26 8.68
CA THR A 138 15.98 7.39 7.59
C THR A 138 16.52 8.23 6.44
N LYS A 139 17.23 9.33 6.72
CA LYS A 139 17.71 10.25 5.68
C LYS A 139 18.81 9.60 4.83
N ALA A 140 19.78 8.97 5.47
CA ALA A 140 20.85 8.27 4.78
C ALA A 140 20.28 7.11 3.95
N TYR A 141 19.41 6.28 4.56
CA TYR A 141 18.76 5.18 3.85
C TYR A 141 17.98 5.66 2.62
N LEU A 142 17.15 6.69 2.77
CA LEU A 142 16.30 7.19 1.69
C LEU A 142 17.10 7.68 0.47
N ASN A 143 18.24 8.32 0.69
CA ASN A 143 19.11 8.78 -0.40
C ASN A 143 19.67 7.60 -1.20
N ILE A 144 20.22 6.59 -0.51
CA ILE A 144 20.76 5.37 -1.14
C ILE A 144 19.65 4.56 -1.82
N PHE A 145 18.49 4.42 -1.15
CA PHE A 145 17.34 3.67 -1.64
C PHE A 145 16.77 4.24 -2.95
N LYS A 146 16.65 5.57 -3.06
CA LYS A 146 16.13 6.22 -4.27
C LYS A 146 17.01 5.94 -5.50
N GLU A 147 18.30 6.08 -5.36
CA GLU A 147 19.25 5.84 -6.45
C GLU A 147 19.24 4.37 -6.87
N PHE A 148 19.33 3.49 -5.88
CA PHE A 148 19.28 2.04 -6.09
C PHE A 148 18.01 1.60 -6.81
N THR A 149 16.83 1.98 -6.28
CA THR A 149 15.55 1.49 -6.83
C THR A 149 15.27 2.02 -8.23
N GLN A 150 15.59 3.29 -8.53
CA GLN A 150 15.40 3.85 -9.87
C GLN A 150 16.33 3.17 -10.90
N THR A 151 17.58 2.90 -10.53
CA THR A 151 18.54 2.22 -11.40
C THR A 151 18.13 0.75 -11.62
N MET A 152 17.71 0.08 -10.55
CA MET A 152 17.27 -1.32 -10.61
C MET A 152 15.99 -1.48 -11.42
N ALA A 153 15.00 -0.60 -11.21
CA ALA A 153 13.73 -0.62 -11.94
C ALA A 153 13.97 -0.52 -13.45
N LYS A 154 14.83 0.41 -13.87
CA LYS A 154 15.21 0.57 -15.28
C LYS A 154 15.98 -0.65 -15.81
N LYS A 155 16.92 -1.18 -15.02
CA LYS A 155 17.74 -2.35 -15.43
C LYS A 155 16.90 -3.61 -15.63
N LEU A 156 15.91 -3.83 -14.78
CA LEU A 156 15.07 -5.03 -14.79
C LEU A 156 13.73 -4.85 -15.52
N GLY A 157 13.44 -3.65 -16.06
CA GLY A 157 12.26 -3.38 -16.87
C GLY A 157 10.95 -3.29 -16.07
N PHE A 158 11.01 -2.87 -14.80
CA PHE A 158 9.81 -2.63 -13.98
C PHE A 158 9.61 -1.16 -13.60
N GLU A 159 10.17 -0.24 -14.38
CA GLU A 159 10.04 1.21 -14.16
C GLU A 159 8.61 1.74 -14.19
N ASN A 160 7.66 0.97 -14.75
CA ASN A 160 6.24 1.30 -14.81
C ASN A 160 5.44 0.76 -13.60
N ASN A 161 6.00 -0.17 -12.82
CA ASN A 161 5.38 -0.66 -11.60
C ASN A 161 5.63 0.31 -10.43
N SER A 162 4.81 0.22 -9.40
CA SER A 162 5.01 1.04 -8.21
C SER A 162 6.12 0.48 -7.33
N TYR A 163 6.90 1.37 -6.75
CA TYR A 163 7.86 1.05 -5.71
C TYR A 163 8.10 2.25 -4.81
N GLY A 164 8.37 1.99 -3.56
CA GLY A 164 8.54 3.09 -2.61
C GLY A 164 8.87 2.65 -1.20
N ILE A 165 8.91 3.64 -0.32
CA ILE A 165 9.12 3.49 1.10
C ILE A 165 8.12 4.35 1.86
N GLY A 166 7.56 3.82 2.94
CA GLY A 166 6.67 4.49 3.86
C GLY A 166 6.95 4.11 5.31
N TYR A 167 6.18 4.70 6.20
CA TYR A 167 6.26 4.39 7.63
C TYR A 167 4.89 4.54 8.29
N PRO A 168 4.62 3.80 9.38
CA PRO A 168 3.44 3.98 10.20
C PRO A 168 3.58 5.24 11.06
N ILE A 169 2.63 6.18 10.96
CA ILE A 169 2.55 7.37 11.83
C ILE A 169 1.72 7.09 13.07
N ILE A 170 0.72 6.18 12.99
CA ILE A 170 -0.11 5.71 14.10
C ILE A 170 -0.21 4.19 13.99
N GLY A 171 -0.29 3.50 15.11
CA GLY A 171 -0.38 2.03 15.14
C GLY A 171 0.95 1.34 14.85
N LYS A 172 2.06 1.97 15.24
CA LYS A 172 3.41 1.44 15.01
C LYS A 172 3.59 0.08 15.71
N VAL A 173 3.97 -0.92 14.92
CA VAL A 173 4.38 -2.22 15.44
C VAL A 173 5.79 -2.12 16.04
N LYS A 174 6.05 -2.84 17.12
CA LYS A 174 7.29 -2.72 17.91
C LYS A 174 8.57 -3.00 17.10
N ASP A 175 8.50 -3.87 16.12
CA ASP A 175 9.68 -4.50 15.54
C ASP A 175 10.15 -3.86 14.22
N PHE A 176 9.40 -2.92 13.62
CA PHE A 176 9.85 -2.21 12.42
C PHE A 176 9.50 -0.72 12.47
N THR A 177 10.28 0.07 11.76
CA THR A 177 10.12 1.53 11.67
C THR A 177 9.60 1.98 10.30
N HIS A 178 9.90 1.23 9.24
CA HIS A 178 9.58 1.55 7.87
C HIS A 178 9.18 0.29 7.09
N PHE A 179 8.48 0.48 6.00
CA PHE A 179 8.26 -0.58 5.01
C PHE A 179 8.60 -0.09 3.62
N VAL A 180 9.11 -1.01 2.82
CA VAL A 180 9.35 -0.83 1.39
C VAL A 180 8.41 -1.73 0.63
N TRP A 181 7.90 -1.26 -0.49
CA TRP A 181 7.12 -2.10 -1.41
C TRP A 181 7.71 -2.09 -2.81
N MET A 182 7.48 -3.18 -3.50
CA MET A 182 7.74 -3.38 -4.91
C MET A 182 6.50 -4.00 -5.53
N GLY A 183 5.80 -3.26 -6.40
CA GLY A 183 4.62 -3.72 -7.13
C GLY A 183 5.01 -4.49 -8.39
N ALA A 184 4.09 -5.32 -8.86
CA ALA A 184 4.19 -6.07 -10.10
C ALA A 184 2.80 -6.35 -10.67
N ASN A 185 2.72 -6.62 -11.98
CA ASN A 185 1.46 -6.90 -12.66
C ASN A 185 0.80 -8.20 -12.21
N ASP A 186 1.60 -9.14 -11.70
CA ASP A 186 1.17 -10.46 -11.23
C ASP A 186 2.23 -11.11 -10.31
N VAL A 187 1.87 -12.24 -9.72
CA VAL A 187 2.74 -13.02 -8.82
C VAL A 187 3.99 -13.53 -9.52
N GLU A 188 3.89 -14.01 -10.77
CA GLU A 188 5.03 -14.51 -11.54
C GLU A 188 6.06 -13.40 -11.76
N SER A 189 5.60 -12.24 -12.21
CA SER A 189 6.44 -11.06 -12.43
C SER A 189 7.10 -10.60 -11.13
N SER A 190 6.36 -10.59 -10.00
CA SER A 190 6.89 -10.24 -8.68
C SER A 190 8.02 -11.18 -8.25
N LEU A 191 7.83 -12.49 -8.39
CA LEU A 191 8.86 -13.49 -8.06
C LEU A 191 10.08 -13.39 -8.97
N ARG A 192 9.87 -13.22 -10.29
CA ARG A 192 10.96 -13.06 -11.27
C ARG A 192 11.79 -11.81 -10.97
N GLN A 193 11.16 -10.66 -10.77
CA GLN A 193 11.84 -9.41 -10.42
C GLN A 193 12.62 -9.53 -9.12
N THR A 194 12.02 -10.14 -8.08
CA THR A 194 12.68 -10.36 -6.80
C THR A 194 13.90 -11.25 -6.95
N LYS A 195 13.79 -12.37 -7.68
CA LYS A 195 14.92 -13.29 -7.91
C LYS A 195 16.05 -12.61 -8.68
N GLN A 196 15.73 -11.86 -9.73
CA GLN A 196 16.71 -11.12 -10.52
C GLN A 196 17.40 -10.05 -9.68
N MET A 197 16.64 -9.26 -8.91
CA MET A 197 17.19 -8.25 -8.01
C MET A 197 18.17 -8.87 -6.99
N LEU A 198 17.77 -9.94 -6.31
CA LEU A 198 18.61 -10.56 -5.27
C LEU A 198 19.92 -11.16 -5.80
N SER A 199 20.00 -11.51 -7.09
CA SER A 199 21.20 -12.03 -7.73
C SER A 199 22.04 -10.96 -8.45
N ASP A 200 21.68 -9.69 -8.35
CA ASP A 200 22.34 -8.59 -9.06
C ASP A 200 23.42 -7.92 -8.20
N ASP A 201 24.58 -7.60 -8.80
CA ASP A 201 25.68 -6.93 -8.12
C ASP A 201 25.29 -5.55 -7.55
N LEU A 202 24.35 -4.84 -8.21
CA LEU A 202 23.85 -3.58 -7.73
C LEU A 202 23.10 -3.76 -6.39
N PHE A 203 22.32 -4.86 -6.25
CA PHE A 203 21.68 -5.18 -4.98
C PHE A 203 22.68 -5.57 -3.90
N ALA A 204 23.75 -6.30 -4.27
CA ALA A 204 24.82 -6.64 -3.34
C ALA A 204 25.54 -5.38 -2.82
N SER A 205 25.82 -4.42 -3.71
CA SER A 205 26.40 -3.12 -3.33
C SER A 205 25.44 -2.33 -2.42
N PHE A 206 24.18 -2.16 -2.82
CA PHE A 206 23.15 -1.52 -2.02
C PHE A 206 23.04 -2.14 -0.61
N SER A 207 23.02 -3.47 -0.53
CA SER A 207 22.89 -4.16 0.75
C SER A 207 24.07 -3.89 1.67
N LYS A 208 25.29 -3.75 1.12
CA LYS A 208 26.50 -3.39 1.86
C LYS A 208 26.43 -1.94 2.35
N ASP A 209 25.99 -1.03 1.48
CA ASP A 209 25.94 0.41 1.80
C ASP A 209 24.95 0.72 2.92
N VAL A 210 23.86 -0.06 3.05
CA VAL A 210 22.84 0.13 4.09
C VAL A 210 22.97 -0.82 5.29
N ALA A 211 23.97 -1.71 5.31
CA ALA A 211 24.10 -2.76 6.33
C ALA A 211 24.16 -2.23 7.77
N GLY A 212 24.77 -1.03 7.97
CA GLY A 212 24.90 -0.40 9.29
C GLY A 212 23.66 0.37 9.76
N ILE A 213 22.71 0.63 8.87
CA ILE A 213 21.54 1.50 9.15
C ILE A 213 20.20 0.82 8.89
N ARG A 214 20.18 -0.44 8.40
CA ARG A 214 18.98 -1.19 8.07
C ARG A 214 19.04 -2.61 8.59
N LYS A 215 17.95 -3.07 9.17
CA LYS A 215 17.68 -4.48 9.44
C LYS A 215 16.38 -4.87 8.75
N VAL A 216 16.38 -5.98 8.00
CA VAL A 216 15.13 -6.57 7.48
C VAL A 216 14.48 -7.35 8.62
N VAL A 217 13.25 -6.99 8.96
CA VAL A 217 12.46 -7.64 10.03
C VAL A 217 11.68 -8.81 9.46
N THR A 218 10.93 -8.54 8.37
CA THR A 218 10.20 -9.58 7.66
C THR A 218 9.98 -9.19 6.20
N THR A 219 9.65 -10.18 5.40
CA THR A 219 9.25 -10.01 4.00
C THR A 219 7.95 -10.75 3.79
N THR A 220 7.01 -10.13 3.09
CA THR A 220 5.68 -10.67 2.83
C THR A 220 5.29 -10.39 1.39
N MET A 221 4.56 -11.29 0.76
CA MET A 221 3.88 -11.02 -0.48
C MET A 221 2.43 -10.66 -0.19
N MET A 222 1.94 -9.59 -0.79
CA MET A 222 0.52 -9.22 -0.80
C MET A 222 -0.02 -9.34 -2.23
N VAL A 223 -1.22 -9.88 -2.36
CA VAL A 223 -1.92 -9.97 -3.64
C VAL A 223 -3.22 -9.18 -3.54
N ARG A 224 -3.48 -8.34 -4.54
CA ARG A 224 -4.73 -7.58 -4.62
C ARG A 224 -5.85 -8.51 -5.03
N GLU A 225 -6.85 -8.62 -4.17
CA GLU A 225 -8.03 -9.42 -4.43
C GLU A 225 -9.14 -8.60 -5.10
N MET A 226 -9.24 -7.32 -4.72
CA MET A 226 -10.35 -6.47 -5.15
C MET A 226 -10.09 -5.00 -4.87
N ASP A 227 -10.63 -4.15 -5.76
CA ASP A 227 -10.85 -2.73 -5.55
C ASP A 227 -12.35 -2.42 -5.48
N PHE A 228 -12.71 -1.32 -4.77
CA PHE A 228 -14.09 -0.92 -4.54
C PHE A 228 -14.38 0.51 -5.02
#